data_2f2c44f4d3180c5a7d74188c63024982
#
_entry.id   2f2c44f4d3180c5a7d74188c63024982
#
_cell.length_a   1.000
_cell.length_b   1.000
_cell.length_c   1.000
_cell.angle_alpha   90.00
_cell.angle_beta   90.00
_cell.angle_gamma   90.00
#
_symmetry.space_group_name_H-M   'P 1'
#
loop_
_entity.id
_entity.type
_entity.pdbx_description
1 polymer ?
#
loop_
_entity_poly.entity_id
_entity_poly.type
_entity_poly.pdbx_seq_one_letter_code
_entity_poly.pdbx_strand_id
1 'polypeptide(L)'
;MIRELRKVDINKVAEIWLDTNIKTHYFISAQYWKSNFELVKELLLQATVYVYEDKQEIQGFIGLSNEYIEGIFVSAEMQSQGIGKILLNYVKGKRNKLILNAVSYTHLTLPTT
;
A
#
# COMPACT_ATOMS: atom_id res chain seq x y z
N MET A 1 -2.46 -2.90 15.00
CA MET A 1 -3.92 -2.94 14.77
C MET A 1 -4.25 -2.58 13.35
N ILE A 2 -5.15 -3.34 12.74
CA ILE A 2 -5.54 -3.10 11.35
C ILE A 2 -6.92 -2.45 11.32
N ARG A 3 -7.08 -1.44 10.50
CA ARG A 3 -8.35 -0.75 10.31
C ARG A 3 -8.46 -0.22 8.89
N GLU A 4 -9.66 0.21 8.52
CA GLU A 4 -9.85 0.81 7.21
C GLU A 4 -9.19 2.18 7.13
N LEU A 5 -8.77 2.54 5.94
CA LEU A 5 -8.20 3.85 5.66
C LEU A 5 -9.24 4.93 5.94
N ARG A 6 -8.80 5.99 6.60
CA ARG A 6 -9.61 7.19 6.78
C ARG A 6 -9.02 8.33 5.96
N LYS A 7 -9.84 9.31 5.66
CA LYS A 7 -9.41 10.44 4.85
C LYS A 7 -8.18 11.14 5.43
N VAL A 8 -8.09 11.23 6.75
CA VAL A 8 -6.95 11.86 7.40
C VAL A 8 -5.65 11.08 7.23
N ASP A 9 -5.73 9.82 6.82
CA ASP A 9 -4.55 8.96 6.66
C ASP A 9 -3.93 9.07 5.27
N ILE A 10 -4.60 9.72 4.33
CA ILE A 10 -4.21 9.69 2.92
C ILE A 10 -2.78 10.15 2.69
N ASN A 11 -2.39 11.27 3.32
CA ASN A 11 -1.03 11.78 3.11
C ASN A 11 0.01 10.79 3.61
N LYS A 12 -0.20 10.23 4.79
CA LYS A 12 0.76 9.29 5.36
C LYS A 12 0.87 8.02 4.52
N VAL A 13 -0.25 7.49 4.07
CA VAL A 13 -0.26 6.28 3.25
C VAL A 13 0.40 6.54 1.90
N ALA A 14 0.12 7.68 1.29
CA ALA A 14 0.75 8.05 0.03
C ALA A 14 2.27 8.24 0.19
N GLU A 15 2.70 8.76 1.35
CA GLU A 15 4.14 8.86 1.63
C GLU A 15 4.82 7.50 1.72
N ILE A 16 4.16 6.53 2.34
CA ILE A 16 4.69 5.17 2.40
C ILE A 16 4.82 4.60 0.99
N TRP A 17 3.79 4.81 0.17
CA TRP A 17 3.84 4.40 -1.24
C TRP A 17 5.03 5.03 -1.96
N LEU A 18 5.20 6.34 -1.80
CA LEU A 18 6.27 7.07 -2.47
C LEU A 18 7.64 6.58 -2.04
N ASP A 19 7.86 6.51 -0.73
CA ASP A 19 9.17 6.13 -0.19
C ASP A 19 9.55 4.71 -0.56
N THR A 20 8.62 3.77 -0.46
CA THR A 20 8.92 2.38 -0.78
C THR A 20 9.24 2.20 -2.26
N ASN A 21 8.53 2.92 -3.13
CA ASN A 21 8.81 2.83 -4.56
C ASN A 21 10.14 3.45 -4.94
N ILE A 22 10.47 4.60 -4.36
CA ILE A 22 11.77 5.23 -4.62
C ILE A 22 12.91 4.30 -4.21
N LYS A 23 12.79 3.64 -3.07
CA LYS A 23 13.84 2.76 -2.57
C LYS A 23 13.91 1.43 -3.32
N THR A 24 12.76 0.87 -3.66
CA THR A 24 12.70 -0.43 -4.33
C THR A 24 13.07 -0.33 -5.80
N HIS A 25 12.67 0.75 -6.45
CA HIS A 25 12.89 0.97 -7.87
C HIS A 25 13.85 2.11 -8.10
N TYR A 26 15.03 2.03 -7.50
CA TYR A 26 16.02 3.10 -7.52
C TYR A 26 16.50 3.45 -8.93
N PHE A 27 16.32 2.53 -9.88
CA PHE A 27 16.67 2.76 -11.28
C PHE A 27 15.65 3.64 -12.01
N ILE A 28 14.49 3.90 -11.41
CA ILE A 28 13.50 4.82 -11.94
C ILE A 28 13.66 6.11 -11.14
N SER A 29 13.66 7.26 -11.82
CA SER A 29 13.91 8.51 -11.14
C SER A 29 12.86 8.81 -10.09
N ALA A 30 13.30 9.40 -8.98
CA ALA A 30 12.38 9.79 -7.91
C ALA A 30 11.32 10.77 -8.42
N GLN A 31 11.66 11.57 -9.41
CA GLN A 31 10.72 12.52 -9.99
C GLN A 31 9.50 11.83 -10.61
N TYR A 32 9.71 10.67 -11.20
CA TYR A 32 8.58 9.90 -11.75
C TYR A 32 7.57 9.57 -10.66
N TRP A 33 8.04 9.05 -9.52
CA TRP A 33 7.15 8.69 -8.42
C TRP A 33 6.50 9.93 -7.81
N LYS A 34 7.28 10.99 -7.64
CA LYS A 34 6.75 12.24 -7.07
C LYS A 34 5.68 12.87 -7.96
N SER A 35 5.83 12.76 -9.28
CA SER A 35 4.84 13.32 -10.19
C SER A 35 3.51 12.58 -10.14
N ASN A 36 3.49 11.36 -9.61
CA ASN A 36 2.25 10.59 -9.47
C ASN A 36 1.65 10.67 -8.07
N PHE A 37 2.25 11.45 -7.18
CA PHE A 37 1.84 11.47 -5.77
C PHE A 37 0.38 11.89 -5.58
N GLU A 38 -0.04 12.96 -6.26
CA GLU A 38 -1.42 13.43 -6.13
C GLU A 38 -2.41 12.45 -6.74
N LEU A 39 -2.05 11.83 -7.85
CA LEU A 39 -2.90 10.82 -8.46
C LEU A 39 -3.11 9.63 -7.53
N VAL A 40 -2.04 9.18 -6.86
CA VAL A 40 -2.13 8.06 -5.93
C VAL A 40 -3.07 8.38 -4.78
N LYS A 41 -3.04 9.61 -4.28
CA LYS A 41 -3.95 9.99 -3.21
C LYS A 41 -5.40 9.86 -3.64
N GLU A 42 -5.72 10.23 -4.87
CA GLU A 42 -7.07 10.08 -5.39
C GLU A 42 -7.45 8.61 -5.55
N LEU A 43 -6.52 7.80 -6.05
CA LEU A 43 -6.78 6.37 -6.24
C LEU A 43 -6.99 5.66 -4.92
N LEU A 44 -6.24 6.06 -3.89
CA LEU A 44 -6.41 5.47 -2.56
C LEU A 44 -7.79 5.75 -1.98
N LEU A 45 -8.36 6.91 -2.28
CA LEU A 45 -9.71 7.23 -1.82
C LEU A 45 -10.78 6.36 -2.47
N GLN A 46 -10.50 5.85 -3.67
CA GLN A 46 -11.46 5.03 -4.40
C GLN A 46 -11.27 3.53 -4.19
N ALA A 47 -10.14 3.13 -3.66
CA ALA A 47 -9.83 1.72 -3.43
C ALA A 47 -10.27 1.29 -2.05
N THR A 48 -10.30 -0.03 -1.83
CA THR A 48 -10.45 -0.57 -0.49
C THR A 48 -9.06 -0.71 0.11
N VAL A 49 -8.78 0.02 1.17
CA VAL A 49 -7.45 0.06 1.77
C VAL A 49 -7.55 -0.20 3.27
N TYR A 50 -6.71 -1.09 3.75
CA TYR A 50 -6.55 -1.34 5.19
C TYR A 50 -5.16 -0.93 5.60
N VAL A 51 -5.05 -0.27 6.75
CA VAL A 51 -3.78 0.18 7.28
C VAL A 51 -3.43 -0.58 8.54
N TYR A 52 -2.13 -0.76 8.76
CA TYR A 52 -1.61 -1.31 10.00
C TYR A 52 -1.09 -0.14 10.83
N GLU A 53 -1.70 0.06 11.99
CA GLU A 53 -1.37 1.16 12.87
C GLU A 53 -0.87 0.63 14.20
N ASP A 54 0.22 1.19 14.69
CA ASP A 54 0.76 0.86 15.99
C ASP A 54 1.24 2.15 16.65
N LYS A 55 0.85 2.35 17.91
CA LYS A 55 1.23 3.55 18.66
C LYS A 55 0.86 4.83 17.93
N GLN A 56 -0.34 4.82 17.33
CA GLN A 56 -0.89 5.96 16.59
C GLN A 56 -0.11 6.32 15.33
N GLU A 57 0.68 5.37 14.82
CA GLU A 57 1.46 5.59 13.62
C GLU A 57 1.19 4.50 12.60
N ILE A 58 0.91 4.89 11.36
CA ILE A 58 0.67 3.93 10.28
C ILE A 58 2.02 3.42 9.79
N GLN A 59 2.16 2.10 9.77
CA GLN A 59 3.41 1.45 9.42
C GLN A 59 3.33 0.65 8.13
N GLY A 60 2.14 0.48 7.59
CA GLY A 60 1.95 -0.24 6.34
C GLY A 60 0.50 -0.22 5.90
N PHE A 61 0.26 -0.68 4.68
CA PHE A 61 -1.11 -0.77 4.18
C PHE A 61 -1.21 -1.79 3.06
N ILE A 62 -2.43 -2.23 2.80
CA ILE A 62 -2.75 -3.11 1.69
C ILE A 62 -3.91 -2.49 0.92
N GLY A 63 -3.78 -2.43 -0.39
CA GLY A 63 -4.81 -1.91 -1.27
C GLY A 63 -5.45 -3.03 -2.07
N LEU A 64 -6.77 -2.98 -2.18
CA LEU A 64 -7.56 -3.97 -2.89
C LEU A 64 -8.42 -3.32 -3.94
N SER A 65 -8.59 -4.01 -5.06
CA SER A 65 -9.55 -3.65 -6.09
C SER A 65 -10.39 -4.89 -6.37
N ASN A 66 -11.62 -4.88 -5.89
CA ASN A 66 -12.49 -6.06 -5.90
C ASN A 66 -11.81 -7.22 -5.18
N GLU A 67 -11.52 -8.32 -5.86
CA GLU A 67 -10.85 -9.47 -5.28
C GLU A 67 -9.33 -9.45 -5.50
N TYR A 68 -8.81 -8.41 -6.17
CA TYR A 68 -7.39 -8.31 -6.48
C TYR A 68 -6.67 -7.53 -5.40
N ILE A 69 -5.51 -8.05 -5.01
CA ILE A 69 -4.58 -7.32 -4.15
C ILE A 69 -3.71 -6.47 -5.07
N GLU A 70 -3.88 -5.16 -4.98
CA GLU A 70 -3.15 -4.23 -5.84
C GLU A 70 -1.75 -3.92 -5.33
N GLY A 71 -1.56 -3.99 -4.01
CA GLY A 71 -0.24 -3.79 -3.44
C GLY A 71 -0.26 -3.90 -1.93
N ILE A 72 0.89 -4.29 -1.39
CA ILE A 72 1.14 -4.36 0.05
C ILE A 72 2.41 -3.55 0.30
N PHE A 73 2.33 -2.58 1.19
CA PHE A 73 3.44 -1.66 1.43
C PHE A 73 3.70 -1.54 2.92
N VAL A 74 4.97 -1.60 3.29
CA VAL A 74 5.40 -1.46 4.68
C VAL A 74 6.52 -0.42 4.71
N SER A 75 6.45 0.52 5.66
CA SER A 75 7.47 1.55 5.77
C SER A 75 8.86 0.92 5.98
N ALA A 76 9.90 1.61 5.51
CA ALA A 76 11.24 1.04 5.49
C ALA A 76 11.72 0.59 6.87
N GLU A 77 11.42 1.37 7.91
CA GLU A 77 11.85 1.05 9.26
C GLU A 77 11.19 -0.20 9.82
N MET A 78 10.04 -0.56 9.26
CA MET A 78 9.21 -1.64 9.80
C MET A 78 9.20 -2.89 8.93
N GLN A 79 10.00 -2.92 7.89
CA GLN A 79 10.06 -4.09 7.03
C GLN A 79 10.72 -5.26 7.77
N SER A 80 10.40 -6.47 7.32
CA SER A 80 10.91 -7.71 7.90
C SER A 80 10.39 -8.03 9.30
N GLN A 81 9.31 -7.37 9.72
CA GLN A 81 8.66 -7.65 11.00
C GLN A 81 7.31 -8.33 10.84
N GLY A 82 7.00 -8.76 9.63
CA GLY A 82 5.79 -9.53 9.40
C GLY A 82 4.52 -8.72 9.19
N ILE A 83 4.62 -7.39 9.08
CA ILE A 83 3.45 -6.53 8.92
C ILE A 83 2.71 -6.84 7.62
N GLY A 84 3.46 -7.04 6.53
CA GLY A 84 2.85 -7.39 5.25
C GLY A 84 2.04 -8.67 5.33
N LYS A 85 2.57 -9.68 6.02
CA LYS A 85 1.87 -10.94 6.21
C LYS A 85 0.63 -10.77 7.09
N ILE A 86 0.72 -9.94 8.11
CA ILE A 86 -0.42 -9.65 8.97
C ILE A 86 -1.54 -9.00 8.16
N LEU A 87 -1.20 -8.03 7.32
CA LEU A 87 -2.17 -7.38 6.45
C LEU A 87 -2.80 -8.36 5.47
N LEU A 88 -1.98 -9.20 4.86
CA LEU A 88 -2.49 -10.19 3.91
C LEU A 88 -3.44 -11.18 4.60
N ASN A 89 -3.07 -11.67 5.76
CA ASN A 89 -3.91 -12.61 6.50
C ASN A 89 -5.23 -11.97 6.92
N TYR A 90 -5.19 -10.69 7.27
CA TYR A 90 -6.41 -9.97 7.64
C TYR A 90 -7.42 -9.95 6.49
N VAL A 91 -6.96 -9.61 5.27
CA VAL A 91 -7.88 -9.54 4.14
C VAL A 91 -8.32 -10.93 3.68
N LYS A 92 -7.49 -11.95 3.86
CA LYS A 92 -7.88 -13.32 3.57
C LYS A 92 -9.05 -13.76 4.45
N GLY A 93 -9.09 -13.29 5.68
CA GLY A 93 -10.19 -13.60 6.58
C GLY A 93 -11.49 -12.89 6.21
N LYS A 94 -11.41 -11.81 5.43
CA LYS A 94 -12.57 -11.02 5.04
C LYS A 94 -13.11 -11.37 3.66
N ARG A 95 -12.34 -12.08 2.84
CA ARG A 95 -12.70 -12.35 1.46
C ARG A 95 -12.66 -13.83 1.18
N ASN A 96 -13.69 -14.33 0.49
CA ASN A 96 -13.73 -15.74 0.09
C ASN A 96 -12.72 -16.04 -1.01
N LYS A 97 -12.39 -15.04 -1.80
CA LYS A 97 -11.50 -15.22 -2.94
C LYS A 97 -10.62 -13.99 -3.08
N LEU A 98 -9.33 -14.23 -3.15
CA LEU A 98 -8.35 -13.16 -3.37
C LEU A 98 -7.41 -13.59 -4.46
N ILE A 99 -7.09 -12.67 -5.36
CA ILE A 99 -6.13 -12.88 -6.41
C ILE A 99 -4.98 -11.92 -6.18
N LEU A 100 -3.79 -12.48 -5.94
CA LEU A 100 -2.60 -11.68 -5.85
C LEU A 100 -2.11 -11.42 -7.27
N ASN A 101 -2.02 -10.15 -7.63
CA ASN A 101 -1.45 -9.78 -8.90
C ASN A 101 0.07 -9.88 -8.78
N ALA A 102 0.64 -10.99 -9.26
CA ALA A 102 2.05 -11.25 -9.10
C ALA A 102 2.93 -10.22 -9.79
N VAL A 103 2.40 -9.56 -10.80
CA VAL A 103 3.15 -8.51 -11.49
C VAL A 103 3.24 -7.26 -10.63
N SER A 104 2.18 -6.95 -9.91
CA SER A 104 2.11 -5.72 -9.14
C SER A 104 2.60 -5.83 -7.73
N TYR A 105 2.90 -7.03 -7.29
CA TYR A 105 3.30 -7.21 -5.92
C TYR A 105 4.65 -6.55 -5.60
N THR A 106 5.55 -6.50 -6.56
CA THR A 106 6.86 -5.85 -6.41
C THR A 106 6.86 -4.42 -6.91
N HIS A 107 5.89 -4.06 -7.72
CA HIS A 107 5.75 -2.67 -8.13
C HIS A 107 4.34 -2.27 -7.88
N LEU A 108 4.17 -1.13 -7.33
CA LEU A 108 2.87 -0.58 -7.17
C LEU A 108 2.33 -0.21 -8.53
N THR A 109 1.21 -0.78 -8.88
CA THR A 109 0.63 -0.56 -10.19
C THR A 109 -0.47 0.50 -10.20
N LEU A 110 -0.88 1.00 -9.04
CA LEU A 110 -1.94 1.98 -8.99
C LEU A 110 -1.76 3.11 -9.98
N PRO A 111 -0.60 3.79 -10.02
CA PRO A 111 -0.39 4.83 -11.02
C PRO A 111 0.31 4.36 -12.27
N THR A 112 0.73 3.13 -12.37
CA THR A 112 1.51 2.64 -13.50
C THR A 112 0.70 1.88 -14.51
N THR A 113 -0.52 1.62 -14.21
CA THR A 113 -1.42 0.88 -15.11
C THR A 113 -1.99 1.74 -16.19
#